data_b8b1232ac24dc1e7f953d3c9bedfe875
#
_entry.id   b8b1232ac24dc1e7f953d3c9bedfe875
#
_cell.length_a   1.000
_cell.length_b   1.000
_cell.length_c   1.000
_cell.angle_alpha   90.00
_cell.angle_beta   90.00
_cell.angle_gamma   90.00
#
_symmetry.space_group_name_H-M   'P 1'
#
loop_
_entity.id
_entity.type
_entity.pdbx_description
1 polymer ?
#
loop_
_entity_poly.entity_id
_entity_poly.type
_entity_poly.pdbx_seq_one_letter_code
_entity_poly.pdbx_strand_id
1 'polypeptide(L)' 'MRVEKKFIVDYNGTNPWGQSYNNRITFSSEEEADAFIQKIMKEAETIYQAFKTIITSYHR' A
#
# COMPACT_ATOMS: atom_id res chain seq x y z
N MET A 1 2.62 -28.19 -4.04
CA MET A 1 1.78 -26.98 -4.06
C MET A 1 2.59 -25.80 -3.54
N ARG A 2 2.53 -24.68 -4.24
CA ARG A 2 3.24 -23.47 -3.84
C ARG A 2 2.22 -22.36 -3.60
N VAL A 3 2.42 -21.60 -2.52
CA VAL A 3 1.56 -20.47 -2.18
C VAL A 3 2.38 -19.18 -2.27
N GLU A 4 1.85 -18.22 -2.98
CA GLU A 4 2.44 -16.89 -3.06
C GLU A 4 1.50 -15.88 -2.44
N LYS A 5 2.05 -14.96 -1.66
CA LYS A 5 1.30 -13.86 -1.09
C LYS A 5 1.88 -12.54 -1.58
N LYS A 6 1.00 -11.64 -1.97
CA LYS A 6 1.38 -10.28 -2.34
C LYS A 6 0.63 -9.31 -1.45
N PHE A 7 1.32 -8.29 -1.03
CA PHE A 7 0.76 -7.29 -0.13
C PHE A 7 0.71 -5.98 -0.89
N ILE A 8 -0.50 -5.54 -1.20
CA ILE A 8 -0.71 -4.36 -2.02
C ILE A 8 -1.17 -3.22 -1.12
N VAL A 9 -0.47 -2.10 -1.21
CA VAL A 9 -0.85 -0.89 -0.49
C VAL A 9 -1.41 0.11 -1.49
N ASP A 10 -2.68 0.44 -1.31
CA ASP A 10 -3.35 1.50 -2.04
C ASP A 10 -3.47 2.71 -1.13
N TYR A 11 -3.05 3.88 -1.61
CA TYR A 11 -3.21 5.09 -0.82
C TYR A 11 -3.62 6.25 -1.71
N ASN A 12 -4.35 7.19 -1.12
CA ASN A 12 -4.79 8.37 -1.83
C ASN A 12 -4.57 9.62 -0.98
N GLY A 13 -4.51 10.75 -1.65
CA GLY A 13 -4.31 12.03 -0.99
C GLY A 13 -4.54 13.17 -1.95
N THR A 14 -4.24 14.37 -1.50
CA THR A 14 -4.34 15.57 -2.30
C THR A 14 -3.00 16.30 -2.25
N ASN A 15 -2.49 16.70 -3.41
CA ASN A 15 -1.24 17.45 -3.46
C ASN A 15 -1.47 18.91 -3.05
N PRO A 16 -0.40 19.71 -2.88
CA PRO A 16 -0.55 21.13 -2.48
C PRO A 16 -1.35 21.98 -3.47
N TRP A 17 -1.50 21.50 -4.70
CA TRP A 17 -2.28 22.22 -5.71
C TRP A 17 -3.75 21.81 -5.74
N GLY A 18 -4.18 20.97 -4.81
CA GLY A 18 -5.57 20.56 -4.71
C GLY A 18 -5.96 19.40 -5.62
N GLN A 19 -4.99 18.75 -6.27
CA GLN A 19 -5.27 17.62 -7.14
C GLN A 19 -5.23 16.31 -6.34
N SER A 20 -6.23 15.48 -6.54
CA SER A 20 -6.27 14.16 -5.91
C SER A 20 -5.38 13.18 -6.66
N TYR A 21 -4.75 12.27 -5.92
CA TYR A 21 -3.94 11.23 -6.52
C TYR A 21 -4.16 9.89 -5.83
N ASN A 22 -3.96 8.82 -6.57
CA ASN A 22 -4.00 7.45 -6.07
C ASN A 22 -2.73 6.74 -6.50
N ASN A 23 -2.15 5.96 -5.58
CA ASN A 23 -0.99 5.14 -5.89
C ASN A 23 -1.20 3.73 -5.36
N ARG A 24 -0.58 2.77 -6.04
CA ARG A 24 -0.62 1.37 -5.64
C ARG A 24 0.79 0.81 -5.72
N ILE A 25 1.23 0.19 -4.63
CA ILE A 25 2.54 -0.42 -4.55
C ILE A 25 2.38 -1.86 -4.06
N THR A 26 3.09 -2.78 -4.70
CA THR A 26 3.07 -4.19 -4.32
C THR A 26 4.35 -4.52 -3.56
N PHE A 27 4.19 -5.16 -2.42
CA PHE A 27 5.30 -5.62 -1.59
C PHE A 27 5.29 -7.14 -1.51
N SER A 28 6.46 -7.71 -1.32
CA SER A 28 6.61 -9.16 -1.17
C SER A 28 6.50 -9.63 0.27
N SER A 29 6.52 -8.72 1.24
CA SER A 29 6.35 -9.09 2.65
C SER A 29 5.40 -8.10 3.33
N GLU A 30 4.70 -8.62 4.34
CA GLU A 30 3.76 -7.81 5.11
C GLU A 30 4.50 -6.75 5.93
N GLU A 31 5.69 -7.08 6.42
CA GLU A 31 6.49 -6.13 7.18
C GLU A 31 6.85 -4.91 6.36
N GLU A 32 7.22 -5.11 5.10
CA GLU A 32 7.52 -4.00 4.19
C GLU A 32 6.29 -3.15 3.93
N ALA A 33 5.13 -3.80 3.71
CA ALA A 33 3.89 -3.08 3.48
C ALA A 33 3.50 -2.24 4.69
N ASP A 34 3.57 -2.83 5.89
CA ASP A 34 3.23 -2.12 7.11
C ASP A 34 4.19 -0.96 7.39
N ALA A 35 5.47 -1.17 7.17
CA ALA A 35 6.47 -0.12 7.35
C ALA A 35 6.22 1.04 6.39
N PHE A 36 5.85 0.74 5.15
CA PHE A 36 5.53 1.75 4.17
C PHE A 36 4.29 2.56 4.59
N ILE A 37 3.24 1.87 5.04
CA ILE A 37 2.03 2.56 5.50
C ILE A 37 2.34 3.49 6.67
N GLN A 38 3.10 3.02 7.65
CA GLN A 38 3.48 3.84 8.79
C GLN A 38 4.29 5.05 8.35
N LYS A 39 5.19 4.87 7.39
CA LYS A 39 6.02 5.95 6.89
C LYS A 39 5.18 7.03 6.20
N ILE A 40 4.30 6.63 5.28
CA ILE A 40 3.51 7.62 4.55
C ILE A 40 2.50 8.33 5.44
N MET A 41 1.92 7.61 6.41
CA MET A 41 0.97 8.22 7.34
C MET A 41 1.65 9.20 8.29
N LYS A 42 2.91 8.96 8.60
CA LYS A 42 3.67 9.83 9.49
C LYS A 42 4.24 11.06 8.78
N GLU A 43 4.75 10.87 7.56
CA GLU A 43 5.48 11.93 6.85
C GLU A 43 4.60 12.77 5.94
N ALA A 44 3.52 12.19 5.39
CA ALA A 44 2.69 12.90 4.42
C ALA A 44 1.52 13.59 5.11
N GLU A 45 1.46 14.89 4.98
CA GLU A 45 0.39 15.69 5.57
C GLU A 45 -0.93 15.55 4.82
N THR A 46 -0.91 15.03 3.60
CA THR A 46 -2.05 15.04 2.70
C THR A 46 -2.58 13.67 2.32
N ILE A 47 -2.17 12.61 3.02
CA ILE A 47 -2.71 11.28 2.76
C ILE A 47 -3.94 11.06 3.61
N TYR A 48 -5.07 10.80 2.94
CA TYR A 48 -6.35 10.62 3.62
C TYR A 48 -6.63 9.17 3.97
N GLN A 49 -6.20 8.24 3.13
CA GLN A 49 -6.50 6.82 3.32
C GLN A 49 -5.38 5.96 2.78
N ALA A 50 -5.09 4.88 3.49
CA ALA A 50 -4.17 3.86 3.03
C ALA A 50 -4.77 2.50 3.35
N PHE A 51 -4.79 1.59 2.38
CA PHE A 51 -5.36 0.26 2.51
C PHE A 51 -4.32 -0.79 2.18
N LYS A 52 -4.29 -1.84 2.98
CA LYS A 52 -3.46 -3.01 2.70
C LYS A 52 -4.37 -4.16 2.26
N THR A 53 -4.08 -4.71 1.10
CA THR A 53 -4.80 -5.86 0.56
C THR A 53 -3.83 -7.03 0.43
N ILE A 54 -4.23 -8.20 0.92
CA ILE A 54 -3.43 -9.41 0.83
C ILE A 54 -4.03 -10.28 -0.25
N ILE A 55 -3.23 -10.59 -1.27
CA ILE A 55 -3.63 -11.50 -2.34
C ILE A 55 -2.85 -12.78 -2.19
N THR A 56 -3.57 -13.89 -2.05
CA THR A 56 -2.97 -15.21 -1.93
C THR A 56 -3.22 -16.00 -3.21
N SER A 57 -2.16 -16.49 -3.82
CA SER A 57 -2.24 -17.31 -5.03
C SER A 57 -1.70 -18.70 -4.74
N TYR A 58 -2.40 -19.72 -5.24
CA TYR A 58 -2.02 -21.12 -5.07
C TYR A 58 -1.55 -21.67 -6.41
N HIS A 59 -0.37 -22.24 -6.41
CA HIS A 59 0.22 -22.85 -7.60
C HIS A 59 0.42 -24.34 -7.38
N ARG A 60 0.07 -25.11 -8.38
CA ARG A 60 0.32 -26.55 -8.37
C ARG A 60 1.64 -26.89 -9.03
#